data_a469ab969007d96649818840dedbb753
#
_entry.id   a469ab969007d96649818840dedbb753
#
_cell.length_a   1.000
_cell.length_b   1.000
_cell.length_c   1.000
_cell.angle_alpha   90.00
_cell.angle_beta   90.00
_cell.angle_gamma   90.00
#
_symmetry.space_group_name_H-M   'P 1'
#
loop_
_entity.id
_entity.type
_entity.pdbx_description
1 polymer ?
#
loop_
_entity_poly.entity_id
_entity_poly.type
_entity_poly.pdbx_seq_one_letter_code
_entity_poly.pdbx_strand_id
1 'polypeptide(L)'
;MTYEIDVEMEQKAADFYQSLGINQGPGDIQYRLILLVLNKNEGEVTEFADIREYTDRFADKGSIGSKMKTVFQLEGLVEKVKRGGYIITDKGIIAANFLKDTTDFYKKTKRMEDIIERMP
;
A
#
# COMPACT_ATOMS: atom_id res chain seq x y z
N MET A 1 10.71 13.62 -7.22
CA MET A 1 11.21 12.79 -6.11
C MET A 1 10.42 11.49 -6.04
N THR A 2 11.09 10.36 -5.98
CA THR A 2 10.44 9.06 -5.93
C THR A 2 10.03 8.75 -4.48
N TYR A 3 8.79 8.31 -4.30
CA TYR A 3 8.33 7.84 -2.99
C TYR A 3 9.05 6.53 -2.64
N GLU A 4 9.72 6.51 -1.50
CA GLU A 4 10.36 5.29 -1.02
C GLU A 4 9.39 4.48 -0.17
N ILE A 5 9.37 3.17 -0.42
CA ILE A 5 8.51 2.25 0.32
C ILE A 5 9.27 1.82 1.57
N ASP A 6 8.87 2.38 2.71
CA ASP A 6 9.39 2.00 4.03
C ASP A 6 8.38 1.04 4.66
N VAL A 7 8.69 -0.25 4.59
CA VAL A 7 7.78 -1.31 5.05
C VAL A 7 7.40 -1.15 6.53
N GLU A 8 8.35 -0.77 7.38
CA GLU A 8 8.07 -0.60 8.80
C GLU A 8 7.12 0.58 9.04
N MET A 9 7.32 1.67 8.31
CA MET A 9 6.43 2.84 8.40
C MET A 9 5.04 2.49 7.88
N GLU A 10 4.95 1.76 6.78
CA GLU A 10 3.65 1.34 6.24
C GLU A 10 2.92 0.43 7.21
N GLN A 11 3.63 -0.46 7.91
CA GLN A 11 3.02 -1.30 8.94
C GLN A 11 2.47 -0.47 10.11
N LYS A 12 3.23 0.50 10.56
CA LYS A 12 2.81 1.41 11.64
C LYS A 12 1.57 2.21 11.23
N ALA A 13 1.55 2.70 9.99
CA ALA A 13 0.40 3.42 9.47
C ALA A 13 -0.83 2.51 9.38
N ALA A 14 -0.66 1.27 8.89
CA ALA A 14 -1.74 0.30 8.84
C ALA A 14 -2.31 0.02 10.23
N ASP A 15 -1.45 -0.20 11.21
CA ASP A 15 -1.87 -0.45 12.60
C ASP A 15 -2.65 0.73 13.17
N PHE A 16 -2.19 1.95 12.89
CA PHE A 16 -2.89 3.17 13.30
C PHE A 16 -4.31 3.21 12.75
N TYR A 17 -4.47 2.97 11.43
CA TYR A 17 -5.81 3.00 10.83
C TYR A 17 -6.69 1.86 11.32
N GLN A 18 -6.13 0.68 11.58
CA GLN A 18 -6.87 -0.42 12.20
C GLN A 18 -7.39 -0.03 13.58
N SER A 19 -6.60 0.71 14.36
CA SER A 19 -7.03 1.18 15.68
C SER A 19 -8.22 2.13 15.59
N LEU A 20 -8.44 2.76 14.44
CA LEU A 20 -9.60 3.60 14.18
C LEU A 20 -10.78 2.83 13.57
N GLY A 21 -10.66 1.51 13.44
CA GLY A 21 -11.69 0.67 12.85
C GLY A 21 -11.60 0.51 11.33
N ILE A 22 -10.54 1.00 10.70
CA ILE A 22 -10.35 0.90 9.27
C ILE A 22 -9.47 -0.33 8.98
N ASN A 23 -10.11 -1.44 8.62
CA ASN A 23 -9.44 -2.73 8.45
C ASN A 23 -9.09 -3.06 6.99
N GLN A 24 -9.60 -2.28 6.03
CA GLN A 24 -9.33 -2.43 4.60
C GLN A 24 -8.57 -1.19 4.10
N GLY A 25 -8.07 -1.26 2.89
CA GLY A 25 -7.36 -0.13 2.31
C GLY A 25 -6.22 0.38 3.19
N PRO A 26 -6.33 1.61 3.74
CA PRO A 26 -5.26 2.19 4.58
C PRO A 26 -4.86 1.34 5.79
N GLY A 27 -5.77 0.52 6.31
CA GLY A 27 -5.52 -0.36 7.46
C GLY A 27 -4.99 -1.75 7.08
N ASP A 28 -4.82 -2.03 5.80
CA ASP A 28 -4.33 -3.32 5.30
C ASP A 28 -2.91 -3.19 4.76
N ILE A 29 -1.93 -3.78 5.48
CA ILE A 29 -0.53 -3.71 5.07
C ILE A 29 -0.31 -4.31 3.67
N GLN A 30 -1.00 -5.38 3.33
CA GLN A 30 -0.86 -6.00 2.02
C GLN A 30 -1.34 -5.07 0.91
N TYR A 31 -2.51 -4.46 1.08
CA TYR A 31 -3.05 -3.48 0.14
C TYR A 31 -2.08 -2.30 -0.04
N ARG A 32 -1.56 -1.78 1.06
CA ARG A 32 -0.61 -0.66 1.03
C ARG A 32 0.63 -1.01 0.21
N LEU A 33 1.26 -2.13 0.51
CA LEU A 33 2.50 -2.54 -0.16
C LEU A 33 2.29 -2.84 -1.63
N ILE A 34 1.24 -3.58 -1.97
CA ILE A 34 0.94 -3.91 -3.37
C ILE A 34 0.74 -2.64 -4.19
N LEU A 35 -0.11 -1.74 -3.70
CA LEU A 35 -0.44 -0.53 -4.44
C LEU A 35 0.76 0.40 -4.61
N LEU A 36 1.59 0.54 -3.56
CA LEU A 36 2.80 1.37 -3.61
C LEU A 36 3.84 0.81 -4.59
N VAL A 37 4.02 -0.51 -4.64
CA VAL A 37 4.93 -1.14 -5.60
C VAL A 37 4.45 -0.90 -7.03
N LEU A 38 3.16 -1.09 -7.29
CA LEU A 38 2.56 -0.83 -8.59
C LEU A 38 2.73 0.62 -9.00
N ASN A 39 2.53 1.55 -8.07
CA ASN A 39 2.69 2.97 -8.34
C ASN A 39 4.15 3.36 -8.61
N LYS A 40 5.10 2.73 -7.94
CA LYS A 40 6.52 2.93 -8.16
C LYS A 40 6.90 2.64 -9.61
N ASN A 41 6.25 1.67 -10.23
CA ASN A 41 6.49 1.27 -11.62
C ASN A 41 5.44 1.85 -12.58
N GLU A 42 4.89 3.00 -12.24
CA GLU A 42 3.88 3.68 -13.08
C GLU A 42 4.30 3.75 -14.54
N GLY A 43 3.41 3.34 -15.44
CA GLY A 43 3.69 3.33 -16.88
C GLY A 43 4.44 2.09 -17.37
N GLU A 44 4.90 1.25 -16.47
CA GLU A 44 5.63 0.02 -16.80
C GLU A 44 4.96 -1.20 -16.19
N VAL A 45 5.30 -2.38 -16.71
CA VAL A 45 4.78 -3.63 -16.17
C VAL A 45 5.46 -3.94 -14.83
N THR A 46 4.64 -4.16 -13.80
CA THR A 46 5.12 -4.67 -12.51
C THR A 46 4.96 -6.18 -12.50
N GLU A 47 6.04 -6.91 -12.25
CA GLU A 47 6.01 -8.36 -12.14
C GLU A 47 5.49 -8.78 -10.76
N PHE A 48 4.78 -9.89 -10.70
CA PHE A 48 4.29 -10.45 -9.45
C PHE A 48 5.42 -10.70 -8.44
N ALA A 49 6.59 -11.13 -8.93
CA ALA A 49 7.76 -11.36 -8.10
C ALA A 49 8.22 -10.08 -7.39
N ASP A 50 8.14 -8.93 -8.04
CA ASP A 50 8.51 -7.64 -7.44
C ASP A 50 7.56 -7.28 -6.28
N ILE A 51 6.28 -7.57 -6.45
CA ILE A 51 5.28 -7.38 -5.39
C ILE A 51 5.63 -8.29 -4.20
N ARG A 52 5.99 -9.56 -4.49
CA ARG A 52 6.32 -10.55 -3.47
C ARG A 52 7.53 -10.16 -2.62
N GLU A 53 8.50 -9.43 -3.17
CA GLU A 53 9.65 -8.94 -2.40
C GLU A 53 9.22 -8.11 -1.18
N TYR A 54 8.12 -7.38 -1.28
CA TYR A 54 7.60 -6.55 -0.19
C TYR A 54 6.57 -7.28 0.68
N THR A 55 5.87 -8.26 0.14
CA THR A 55 4.71 -8.87 0.82
C THR A 55 4.97 -10.23 1.45
N ASP A 56 6.09 -10.89 1.14
CA ASP A 56 6.36 -12.26 1.58
C ASP A 56 6.29 -12.47 3.09
N ARG A 57 6.70 -11.51 3.88
CA ARG A 57 6.66 -11.65 5.34
C ARG A 57 5.28 -11.39 5.95
N PHE A 58 4.30 -10.97 5.14
CA PHE A 58 2.95 -10.67 5.62
C PHE A 58 1.90 -11.64 5.11
N ALA A 59 2.17 -12.31 4.00
CA ALA A 59 1.20 -13.20 3.37
C ALA A 59 1.90 -14.18 2.42
N ASP A 60 1.26 -15.32 2.19
CA ASP A 60 1.76 -16.29 1.23
C ASP A 60 1.41 -15.89 -0.21
N LYS A 61 1.99 -16.61 -1.16
CA LYS A 61 1.80 -16.38 -2.61
C LYS A 61 0.32 -16.45 -3.00
N GLY A 62 -0.41 -17.43 -2.46
CA GLY A 62 -1.82 -17.63 -2.81
C GLY A 62 -2.69 -16.48 -2.35
N SER A 63 -2.44 -15.96 -1.15
CA SER A 63 -3.17 -14.81 -0.60
C SER A 63 -2.95 -13.56 -1.44
N ILE A 64 -1.71 -13.29 -1.83
CA ILE A 64 -1.40 -12.12 -2.66
C ILE A 64 -1.99 -12.28 -4.06
N GLY A 65 -1.88 -13.47 -4.66
CA GLY A 65 -2.48 -13.75 -5.97
C GLY A 65 -4.00 -13.57 -5.97
N SER A 66 -4.66 -14.03 -4.91
CA SER A 66 -6.10 -13.85 -4.73
C SER A 66 -6.46 -12.36 -4.63
N LYS A 67 -5.70 -11.60 -3.86
CA LYS A 67 -5.92 -10.16 -3.68
C LYS A 67 -5.75 -9.41 -5.01
N MET A 68 -4.79 -9.81 -5.84
CA MET A 68 -4.61 -9.22 -7.16
C MET A 68 -5.86 -9.38 -8.02
N LYS A 69 -6.55 -10.52 -7.95
CA LYS A 69 -7.78 -10.78 -8.70
C LYS A 69 -8.99 -10.09 -8.08
N THR A 70 -9.20 -10.31 -6.77
CA THR A 70 -10.46 -9.97 -6.11
C THR A 70 -10.53 -8.51 -5.65
N VAL A 71 -9.40 -7.83 -5.57
CA VAL A 71 -9.34 -6.42 -5.18
C VAL A 71 -8.79 -5.59 -6.33
N PHE A 72 -7.55 -5.77 -6.70
CA PHE A 72 -6.87 -4.84 -7.61
C PHE A 72 -7.42 -4.90 -9.04
N GLN A 73 -7.64 -6.07 -9.59
CA GLN A 73 -8.24 -6.19 -10.93
C GLN A 73 -9.74 -5.86 -10.90
N LEU A 74 -10.45 -6.40 -9.93
CA LEU A 74 -11.90 -6.22 -9.84
C LEU A 74 -12.28 -4.75 -9.67
N GLU A 75 -11.53 -4.02 -8.83
CA GLU A 75 -11.78 -2.60 -8.58
C GLU A 75 -11.17 -1.70 -9.65
N GLY A 76 -10.51 -2.26 -10.65
CA GLY A 76 -9.96 -1.47 -11.75
C GLY A 76 -8.72 -0.66 -11.38
N LEU A 77 -7.98 -1.09 -10.36
CA LEU A 77 -6.75 -0.40 -9.94
C LEU A 77 -5.55 -0.81 -10.79
N VAL A 78 -5.59 -2.00 -11.38
CA VAL A 78 -4.57 -2.52 -12.27
C VAL A 78 -5.22 -3.23 -13.46
N GLU A 79 -4.44 -3.36 -14.53
CA GLU A 79 -4.75 -4.25 -15.65
C GLU A 79 -3.69 -5.34 -15.70
N LYS A 80 -4.13 -6.58 -15.84
CA LYS A 80 -3.24 -7.71 -16.07
C LYS A 80 -2.90 -7.75 -17.55
N VAL A 81 -1.64 -7.52 -17.90
CA VAL A 81 -1.20 -7.41 -19.29
C VAL A 81 -0.54 -8.70 -19.80
N LYS A 82 -0.11 -9.54 -18.89
CA LYS A 82 0.44 -10.88 -19.18
C LYS A 82 0.40 -11.71 -17.91
N ARG A 83 0.73 -13.00 -17.99
CA ARG A 83 0.83 -13.84 -16.80
C ARG A 83 1.86 -13.27 -15.83
N GLY A 84 1.42 -12.93 -14.62
CA GLY A 84 2.27 -12.36 -13.58
C GLY A 84 2.71 -10.92 -13.84
N GLY A 85 2.13 -10.23 -14.81
CA GLY A 85 2.49 -8.85 -15.13
C GLY A 85 1.29 -7.91 -15.09
N TYR A 86 1.45 -6.77 -14.42
CA TYR A 86 0.36 -5.82 -14.16
C TYR A 86 0.81 -4.40 -14.44
N ILE A 87 -0.12 -3.57 -14.91
CA ILE A 87 0.09 -2.12 -15.06
C ILE A 87 -0.94 -1.40 -14.21
N ILE A 88 -0.51 -0.42 -13.44
CA ILE A 88 -1.40 0.42 -12.65
C ILE A 88 -2.25 1.30 -13.58
N THR A 89 -3.54 1.44 -13.25
CA THR A 89 -4.46 2.31 -14.00
C THR A 89 -4.44 3.71 -13.41
N ASP A 90 -5.12 4.66 -14.08
CA ASP A 90 -5.29 6.01 -13.54
C ASP A 90 -6.01 5.98 -12.20
N LYS A 91 -7.03 5.12 -12.06
CA LYS A 91 -7.72 4.91 -10.78
C LYS A 91 -6.76 4.40 -9.71
N GLY A 92 -5.88 3.47 -10.08
CA GLY A 92 -4.86 2.94 -9.16
C GLY A 92 -3.88 4.01 -8.71
N ILE A 93 -3.48 4.92 -9.61
CA ILE A 93 -2.60 6.04 -9.29
C ILE A 93 -3.26 6.97 -8.27
N ILE A 94 -4.53 7.29 -8.46
CA ILE A 94 -5.29 8.10 -7.51
C ILE A 94 -5.36 7.42 -6.15
N ALA A 95 -5.63 6.11 -6.13
CA ALA A 95 -5.67 5.33 -4.90
C ALA A 95 -4.30 5.30 -4.19
N ALA A 96 -3.21 5.20 -4.95
CA ALA A 96 -1.86 5.23 -4.39
C ALA A 96 -1.53 6.60 -3.79
N ASN A 97 -1.93 7.68 -4.44
CA ASN A 97 -1.74 9.03 -3.91
C ASN A 97 -2.51 9.21 -2.61
N PHE A 98 -3.73 8.69 -2.55
CA PHE A 98 -4.51 8.67 -1.30
C PHE A 98 -3.76 7.93 -0.19
N LEU A 99 -3.19 6.77 -0.48
CA LEU A 99 -2.41 6.03 0.53
C LEU A 99 -1.22 6.83 1.03
N LYS A 100 -0.51 7.52 0.14
CA LYS A 100 0.62 8.38 0.54
C LYS A 100 0.15 9.48 1.49
N ASP A 101 -1.00 10.07 1.22
CA ASP A 101 -1.60 11.08 2.11
C ASP A 101 -1.96 10.48 3.46
N THR A 102 -2.44 9.24 3.50
CA THR A 102 -2.74 8.57 4.78
C THR A 102 -1.48 8.30 5.60
N THR A 103 -0.37 8.00 4.95
CA THR A 103 0.93 7.83 5.62
C THR A 103 1.41 9.16 6.20
N ASP A 104 1.29 10.23 5.42
CA ASP A 104 1.67 11.58 5.86
C ASP A 104 0.81 12.04 7.04
N PHE A 105 -0.48 11.75 7.01
CA PHE A 105 -1.38 12.07 8.12
C PHE A 105 -0.97 11.32 9.39
N TYR A 106 -0.65 10.05 9.28
CA TYR A 106 -0.17 9.25 10.41
C TYR A 106 1.11 9.85 11.00
N LYS A 107 2.08 10.20 10.15
CA LYS A 107 3.34 10.81 10.60
C LYS A 107 3.10 12.13 11.32
N LYS A 108 2.21 12.96 10.80
CA LYS A 108 1.85 14.24 11.41
C LYS A 108 1.19 14.03 12.77
N THR A 109 0.25 13.11 12.86
CA THR A 109 -0.45 12.77 14.11
C THR A 109 0.55 12.28 15.17
N LYS A 110 1.49 11.43 14.78
CA LYS A 110 2.51 10.90 15.68
C LYS A 110 3.41 12.00 16.23
N ARG A 111 3.82 12.95 15.38
CA ARG A 111 4.61 14.11 15.82
C ARG A 111 3.86 14.97 16.83
N MET A 112 2.56 15.21 16.61
CA MET A 112 1.73 15.96 17.53
C MET A 112 1.61 15.26 18.87
N GLU A 113 1.40 13.95 18.86
CA GLU A 113 1.35 13.12 20.06
C GLU A 113 2.65 13.23 20.86
N ASP A 114 3.79 13.11 20.18
CA ASP A 114 5.12 13.20 20.81
C ASP A 114 5.33 14.61 21.43
N ILE A 115 4.87 15.65 20.78
CA ILE A 115 4.96 17.03 21.31
C ILE A 115 4.13 17.15 22.60
N ILE A 116 2.90 16.63 22.57
CA ILE A 116 2.00 16.69 23.74
C ILE A 116 2.63 15.94 24.93
N GLU A 117 3.23 14.78 24.69
CA GLU A 117 3.87 14.01 25.75
C GLU A 117 5.06 14.71 26.41
N ARG A 118 5.70 15.64 25.68
CA ARG A 118 6.84 16.41 26.20
C ARG A 118 6.41 17.69 26.96
N MET A 119 5.16 18.03 26.86
CA MET A 119 4.64 19.24 27.55
C MET A 119 4.52 18.96 29.04
N PRO A 120 4.90 19.96 29.89
CA PRO A 120 4.78 19.83 31.35
C PRO A 120 3.33 19.76 31.81
#